data_db31d537520821d57b91e7e431676fd8
#
_entry.id   db31d537520821d57b91e7e431676fd8
#
_cell.length_a   1.000
_cell.length_b   1.000
_cell.length_c   1.000
_cell.angle_alpha   90.00
_cell.angle_beta   90.00
_cell.angle_gamma   90.00
#
_symmetry.space_group_name_H-M   'P 1'
#
loop_
_entity.id
_entity.type
_entity.pdbx_description
1 polymer ?
#
loop_
_entity_poly.entity_id
_entity_poly.type
_entity_poly.pdbx_seq_one_letter_code
_entity_poly.pdbx_strand_id
1 'polypeptide(L)'
;MSEYIVSARKYRPDSFETLIGQDNIARTLKNSILRGQLAHAYLFCGPRGVGKTSTARIFAKTINCMHPTANMEPCGECESCVSFAEGRSYCIYELDAASNNSVEDIKTLMEKVQIPPQVGNYSVYIIDEVHMLSQAAFNAFLKTLEEPPAYAIFILCTTEKHKVLPTILSRCQTYDFNRIGISDMVRNLRGIADKEGVKVDDESLHVIAQKADGAMRDALTIFDQTVAFCGSDIHYEDVIRNLGVLDYDYTFKLVDFFLAKDYASALLEFDDVLSKGFNALHFVSALGEHFRNLLVARTGGLESLLDLPESLKGRYREQAGRCTIQFIYDALGITTACEAGYKSSTNQRLHIEYALMKLAFLGGVPVAAASLPLEIKGEEIVQSVDNQQDSRHVTNEPAATKRSSRAKKVMSGLLAVEEDDTASAVTTSSALLRNPVQENAPEGVTAEAVGPDIPTEDEIRTKWPELVKECSKGKPRLENALASAALSFAEEDGFRNVSFEVTNEAQKQWIENGLLRNMETSFARILGSGRVHLFVTVKQVEESAPKVYLPAEKAQELMNTNPEVLNLVKDLGLDAN
;
A
#
# COMPACT_ATOMS: atom_id res chain seq x y z
N MET A 1 -28.05 23.63 -21.25
CA MET A 1 -27.76 22.37 -20.54
C MET A 1 -26.83 22.72 -19.39
N SER A 2 -27.23 22.52 -18.14
CA SER A 2 -26.34 22.71 -17.00
C SER A 2 -25.21 21.67 -17.10
N GLU A 3 -23.98 22.14 -17.12
CA GLU A 3 -22.78 21.29 -17.13
C GLU A 3 -22.80 20.44 -15.85
N TYR A 4 -22.73 19.11 -15.97
CA TYR A 4 -22.71 18.21 -14.84
C TYR A 4 -21.39 18.40 -14.09
N ILE A 5 -21.45 18.83 -12.84
CA ILE A 5 -20.29 18.99 -11.98
C ILE A 5 -20.31 17.87 -10.92
N VAL A 6 -19.24 17.08 -10.87
CA VAL A 6 -19.06 15.99 -9.89
C VAL A 6 -19.16 16.52 -8.45
N SER A 7 -19.86 15.81 -7.57
CA SER A 7 -20.14 16.24 -6.19
C SER A 7 -18.88 16.56 -5.40
N ALA A 8 -17.79 15.84 -5.60
CA ALA A 8 -16.50 16.13 -4.99
C ALA A 8 -15.93 17.52 -5.31
N ARG A 9 -16.36 18.14 -6.43
CA ARG A 9 -16.01 19.51 -6.81
C ARG A 9 -17.09 20.50 -6.38
N LYS A 10 -18.36 20.16 -6.57
CA LYS A 10 -19.54 21.00 -6.25
C LYS A 10 -19.64 21.31 -4.76
N TYR A 11 -19.37 20.29 -3.91
CA TYR A 11 -19.44 20.37 -2.45
C TYR A 11 -18.07 20.49 -1.77
N ARG A 12 -17.05 21.00 -2.52
CA ARG A 12 -15.76 21.28 -1.92
C ARG A 12 -15.92 22.38 -0.86
N PRO A 13 -15.46 22.19 0.39
CA PRO A 13 -15.53 23.20 1.44
C PRO A 13 -14.89 24.52 1.01
N ASP A 14 -15.57 25.62 1.27
CA ASP A 14 -15.18 27.02 0.95
C ASP A 14 -15.02 27.90 2.19
N SER A 15 -15.37 27.38 3.37
CA SER A 15 -15.25 28.00 4.70
C SER A 15 -14.77 26.97 5.73
N PHE A 16 -14.21 27.45 6.85
CA PHE A 16 -13.81 26.56 7.95
C PHE A 16 -15.02 25.87 8.62
N GLU A 17 -16.19 26.48 8.58
CA GLU A 17 -17.43 25.91 9.15
C GLU A 17 -17.94 24.71 8.33
N THR A 18 -17.65 24.70 7.02
CA THR A 18 -18.03 23.58 6.13
C THR A 18 -16.99 22.45 6.11
N LEU A 19 -15.86 22.61 6.83
CA LEU A 19 -14.84 21.58 7.00
C LEU A 19 -15.33 20.52 7.98
N ILE A 20 -15.25 19.25 7.57
CA ILE A 20 -15.78 18.13 8.35
C ILE A 20 -14.64 17.38 9.02
N GLY A 21 -14.78 17.07 10.32
CA GLY A 21 -13.87 16.22 11.08
C GLY A 21 -12.47 16.81 11.33
N GLN A 22 -12.27 18.14 11.06
CA GLN A 22 -10.99 18.83 11.25
C GLN A 22 -11.12 20.07 12.15
N ASP A 23 -12.04 20.04 13.11
CA ASP A 23 -12.39 21.19 13.98
C ASP A 23 -11.18 21.75 14.74
N ASN A 24 -10.29 20.89 15.21
CA ASN A 24 -9.09 21.31 15.96
C ASN A 24 -8.13 22.11 15.07
N ILE A 25 -7.96 21.69 13.82
CA ILE A 25 -7.09 22.38 12.85
C ILE A 25 -7.71 23.70 12.47
N ALA A 26 -9.00 23.71 12.12
CA ALA A 26 -9.76 24.91 11.79
C ALA A 26 -9.67 25.96 12.92
N ARG A 27 -9.90 25.54 14.17
CA ARG A 27 -9.79 26.42 15.34
C ARG A 27 -8.38 26.96 15.55
N THR A 28 -7.35 26.13 15.37
CA THR A 28 -5.96 26.54 15.52
C THR A 28 -5.56 27.57 14.46
N LEU A 29 -5.95 27.35 13.20
CA LEU A 29 -5.69 28.28 12.10
C LEU A 29 -6.45 29.59 12.30
N LYS A 30 -7.72 29.56 12.68
CA LYS A 30 -8.50 30.78 13.05
C LYS A 30 -7.84 31.57 14.17
N ASN A 31 -7.36 30.91 15.20
CA ASN A 31 -6.65 31.57 16.31
C ASN A 31 -5.34 32.20 15.89
N SER A 32 -4.58 31.61 14.97
CA SER A 32 -3.35 32.20 14.44
C SER A 32 -3.63 33.47 13.63
N ILE A 33 -4.72 33.49 12.87
CA ILE A 33 -5.18 34.68 12.13
C ILE A 33 -5.58 35.78 13.10
N LEU A 34 -6.43 35.46 14.11
CA LEU A 34 -6.91 36.41 15.13
C LEU A 34 -5.76 37.09 15.88
N ARG A 35 -4.69 36.34 16.18
CA ARG A 35 -3.53 36.86 16.92
C ARG A 35 -2.52 37.57 16.03
N GLY A 36 -2.69 37.54 14.70
CA GLY A 36 -1.71 38.06 13.76
C GLY A 36 -0.37 37.29 13.79
N GLN A 37 -0.38 36.04 14.27
CA GLN A 37 0.80 35.19 14.41
C GLN A 37 0.79 34.14 13.29
N LEU A 38 1.09 34.59 12.07
CA LEU A 38 1.18 33.70 10.91
C LEU A 38 2.61 33.21 10.74
N ALA A 39 2.78 31.89 10.57
CA ALA A 39 4.06 31.32 10.15
C ALA A 39 4.27 31.56 8.65
N HIS A 40 5.52 31.63 8.22
CA HIS A 40 5.87 31.75 6.79
C HIS A 40 5.70 30.45 6.01
N ALA A 41 5.67 29.31 6.69
CA ALA A 41 5.48 28.00 6.06
C ALA A 41 4.63 27.06 6.91
N TYR A 42 3.67 26.42 6.27
CA TYR A 42 2.76 25.43 6.83
C TYR A 42 2.92 24.10 6.09
N LEU A 43 2.83 22.99 6.81
CA LEU A 43 2.83 21.67 6.21
C LEU A 43 1.59 20.89 6.68
N PHE A 44 0.69 20.58 5.74
CA PHE A 44 -0.52 19.81 5.97
C PHE A 44 -0.29 18.35 5.56
N CYS A 45 -0.25 17.46 6.54
CA CYS A 45 0.02 16.05 6.36
C CYS A 45 -1.25 15.22 6.62
N GLY A 46 -1.44 14.11 5.93
CA GLY A 46 -2.53 13.18 6.21
C GLY A 46 -3.04 12.45 4.97
N PRO A 47 -3.96 11.48 5.12
CA PRO A 47 -4.47 10.67 4.03
C PRO A 47 -5.07 11.51 2.89
N ARG A 48 -5.23 10.90 1.71
CA ARG A 48 -5.90 11.53 0.58
C ARG A 48 -7.38 11.78 0.93
N GLY A 49 -7.96 12.86 0.40
CA GLY A 49 -9.40 13.11 0.49
C GLY A 49 -9.92 13.65 1.83
N VAL A 50 -9.05 13.91 2.83
CA VAL A 50 -9.45 14.41 4.17
C VAL A 50 -9.56 15.94 4.29
N GLY A 51 -9.33 16.67 3.19
CA GLY A 51 -9.54 18.12 3.14
C GLY A 51 -8.28 19.00 3.23
N LYS A 52 -7.04 18.47 3.16
CA LYS A 52 -5.78 19.25 3.23
C LYS A 52 -5.77 20.44 2.28
N THR A 53 -5.91 20.21 0.98
CA THR A 53 -5.88 21.27 -0.04
C THR A 53 -7.07 22.21 0.09
N SER A 54 -8.25 21.73 0.49
CA SER A 54 -9.42 22.58 0.77
C SER A 54 -9.14 23.53 1.94
N THR A 55 -8.57 23.03 3.03
CA THR A 55 -8.17 23.85 4.19
C THR A 55 -7.09 24.88 3.80
N ALA A 56 -6.11 24.49 2.98
CA ALA A 56 -5.10 25.39 2.46
C ALA A 56 -5.73 26.56 1.68
N ARG A 57 -6.70 26.26 0.82
CA ARG A 57 -7.45 27.27 0.05
C ARG A 57 -8.29 28.19 0.93
N ILE A 58 -9.01 27.65 1.90
CA ILE A 58 -9.80 28.43 2.87
C ILE A 58 -8.90 29.35 3.68
N PHE A 59 -7.78 28.82 4.19
CA PHE A 59 -6.81 29.59 4.95
C PHE A 59 -6.21 30.72 4.11
N ALA A 60 -5.75 30.43 2.88
CA ALA A 60 -5.22 31.43 1.95
C ALA A 60 -6.23 32.53 1.61
N LYS A 61 -7.51 32.14 1.40
CA LYS A 61 -8.61 33.07 1.14
C LYS A 61 -8.89 33.95 2.34
N THR A 62 -8.86 33.39 3.56
CA THR A 62 -9.16 34.13 4.81
C THR A 62 -8.09 35.17 5.14
N ILE A 63 -6.79 34.84 5.04
CA ILE A 63 -5.70 35.77 5.35
C ILE A 63 -5.60 36.94 4.35
N ASN A 64 -6.09 36.73 3.13
CA ASN A 64 -6.15 37.76 2.08
C ASN A 64 -7.53 38.44 1.98
N CYS A 65 -8.50 38.05 2.81
CA CYS A 65 -9.83 38.64 2.81
C CYS A 65 -9.78 40.07 3.38
N MET A 66 -10.37 41.04 2.66
CA MET A 66 -10.42 42.44 3.11
C MET A 66 -11.36 42.64 4.29
N HIS A 67 -12.41 41.83 4.37
CA HIS A 67 -13.48 41.94 5.38
C HIS A 67 -13.82 40.56 5.94
N PRO A 68 -12.90 39.89 6.68
CA PRO A 68 -13.22 38.61 7.29
C PRO A 68 -14.37 38.75 8.29
N THR A 69 -15.20 37.73 8.42
CA THR A 69 -16.29 37.74 9.41
C THR A 69 -15.73 37.71 10.83
N ALA A 70 -16.60 37.97 11.82
CA ALA A 70 -16.22 37.90 13.24
C ALA A 70 -15.67 36.52 13.65
N ASN A 71 -16.06 35.46 12.96
CA ASN A 71 -15.59 34.08 13.15
C ASN A 71 -14.35 33.73 12.32
N MET A 72 -13.66 34.73 11.73
CA MET A 72 -12.52 34.51 10.83
C MET A 72 -12.86 33.60 9.63
N GLU A 73 -14.01 33.81 9.04
CA GLU A 73 -14.39 33.22 7.74
C GLU A 73 -14.17 34.23 6.61
N PRO A 74 -13.83 33.79 5.40
CA PRO A 74 -13.72 34.69 4.25
C PRO A 74 -15.09 35.23 3.86
N CYS A 75 -15.21 36.52 3.56
CA CYS A 75 -16.50 37.14 3.23
C CYS A 75 -17.13 36.64 1.94
N GLY A 76 -16.35 36.10 1.00
CA GLY A 76 -16.83 35.64 -0.31
C GLY A 76 -17.12 36.72 -1.35
N GLU A 77 -17.23 37.99 -0.96
CA GLU A 77 -17.70 39.11 -1.79
C GLU A 77 -16.61 40.14 -2.16
N CYS A 78 -15.54 40.23 -1.39
CA CYS A 78 -14.46 41.18 -1.70
C CYS A 78 -13.66 40.77 -2.95
N GLU A 79 -12.94 41.69 -3.55
CA GLU A 79 -12.18 41.48 -4.77
C GLU A 79 -11.21 40.28 -4.67
N SER A 80 -10.50 40.15 -3.55
CA SER A 80 -9.63 38.99 -3.31
C SER A 80 -10.38 37.67 -3.25
N CYS A 81 -11.55 37.64 -2.62
CA CYS A 81 -12.37 36.42 -2.52
C CYS A 81 -12.98 36.03 -3.87
N VAL A 82 -13.49 36.99 -4.64
CA VAL A 82 -14.11 36.75 -5.95
C VAL A 82 -13.06 36.33 -6.98
N SER A 83 -11.93 37.05 -7.08
CA SER A 83 -10.86 36.70 -8.01
C SER A 83 -10.30 35.31 -7.75
N PHE A 84 -10.19 34.89 -6.50
CA PHE A 84 -9.76 33.54 -6.17
C PHE A 84 -10.80 32.48 -6.53
N ALA A 85 -12.09 32.72 -6.28
CA ALA A 85 -13.18 31.81 -6.65
C ALA A 85 -13.24 31.57 -8.18
N GLU A 86 -12.97 32.62 -8.97
CA GLU A 86 -12.92 32.60 -10.44
C GLU A 86 -11.60 32.06 -11.01
N GLY A 87 -10.62 31.70 -10.14
CA GLY A 87 -9.31 31.19 -10.56
C GLY A 87 -8.38 32.24 -11.18
N ARG A 88 -8.64 33.54 -10.94
CA ARG A 88 -7.88 34.68 -11.48
C ARG A 88 -7.12 35.47 -10.40
N SER A 89 -6.80 34.81 -9.28
CA SER A 89 -6.07 35.47 -8.19
C SER A 89 -4.62 35.74 -8.56
N TYR A 90 -4.16 36.95 -8.29
CA TYR A 90 -2.76 37.37 -8.43
C TYR A 90 -1.94 37.24 -7.15
N CYS A 91 -2.56 36.79 -6.03
CA CYS A 91 -1.91 36.67 -4.74
C CYS A 91 -1.99 35.25 -4.14
N ILE A 92 -2.75 34.34 -4.74
CA ILE A 92 -2.83 32.94 -4.31
C ILE A 92 -2.49 32.06 -5.51
N TYR A 93 -1.39 31.33 -5.40
CA TYR A 93 -0.87 30.43 -6.43
C TYR A 93 -1.02 28.99 -5.97
N GLU A 94 -1.57 28.12 -6.82
CA GLU A 94 -1.77 26.71 -6.54
C GLU A 94 -0.96 25.89 -7.54
N LEU A 95 -0.08 25.03 -7.06
CA LEU A 95 0.79 24.15 -7.83
C LEU A 95 0.55 22.70 -7.36
N ASP A 96 0.31 21.80 -8.29
CA ASP A 96 0.34 20.36 -8.06
C ASP A 96 1.74 19.82 -8.40
N ALA A 97 2.47 19.37 -7.38
CA ALA A 97 3.82 18.85 -7.55
C ALA A 97 3.86 17.50 -8.29
N ALA A 98 2.73 16.77 -8.41
CA ALA A 98 2.68 15.57 -9.24
C ALA A 98 2.83 15.89 -10.74
N SER A 99 2.29 17.04 -11.16
CA SER A 99 2.34 17.52 -12.56
C SER A 99 3.51 18.46 -12.84
N ASN A 100 4.03 19.15 -11.80
CA ASN A 100 5.07 20.19 -11.89
C ASN A 100 6.19 19.89 -10.88
N ASN A 101 7.00 18.88 -11.16
CA ASN A 101 8.03 18.36 -10.25
C ASN A 101 9.45 18.74 -10.65
N SER A 102 9.61 19.46 -11.76
CA SER A 102 10.92 19.83 -12.28
C SER A 102 11.56 20.98 -11.50
N VAL A 103 12.87 21.14 -11.65
CA VAL A 103 13.61 22.26 -11.05
C VAL A 103 13.21 23.58 -11.68
N GLU A 104 12.90 23.58 -12.96
CA GLU A 104 12.48 24.73 -13.74
C GLU A 104 11.14 25.29 -13.26
N ASP A 105 10.17 24.40 -12.97
CA ASP A 105 8.85 24.79 -12.44
C ASP A 105 8.99 25.50 -11.09
N ILE A 106 9.83 24.94 -10.20
CA ILE A 106 10.09 25.55 -8.89
C ILE A 106 10.88 26.86 -9.02
N LYS A 107 11.84 26.97 -9.94
CA LYS A 107 12.54 28.25 -10.18
C LYS A 107 11.57 29.32 -10.67
N THR A 108 10.71 29.01 -11.63
CA THR A 108 9.67 29.94 -12.11
C THR A 108 8.73 30.37 -10.98
N LEU A 109 8.36 29.43 -10.07
CA LEU A 109 7.58 29.76 -8.88
C LEU A 109 8.38 30.71 -7.97
N MET A 110 9.68 30.47 -7.73
CA MET A 110 10.53 31.31 -6.87
C MET A 110 10.74 32.71 -7.43
N GLU A 111 10.77 32.87 -8.74
CA GLU A 111 10.80 34.19 -9.39
C GLU A 111 9.52 34.99 -9.08
N LYS A 112 8.34 34.31 -9.11
CA LYS A 112 7.06 34.92 -8.71
C LYS A 112 7.02 35.30 -7.23
N VAL A 113 7.73 34.57 -6.36
CA VAL A 113 7.81 34.88 -4.92
C VAL A 113 8.47 36.21 -4.64
N GLN A 114 9.36 36.69 -5.53
CA GLN A 114 10.03 37.99 -5.37
C GLN A 114 9.10 39.18 -5.66
N ILE A 115 7.92 38.93 -6.22
CA ILE A 115 6.96 39.97 -6.57
C ILE A 115 5.97 40.14 -5.40
N PRO A 116 5.89 41.36 -4.79
CA PRO A 116 4.91 41.59 -3.72
C PRO A 116 3.48 41.54 -4.25
N PRO A 117 2.49 41.17 -3.37
CA PRO A 117 1.10 41.07 -3.77
C PRO A 117 0.55 42.44 -4.23
N GLN A 118 -0.25 42.41 -5.30
CA GLN A 118 -0.91 43.62 -5.81
C GLN A 118 -2.28 43.84 -5.13
N VAL A 119 -2.93 42.77 -4.72
CA VAL A 119 -4.23 42.73 -4.04
C VAL A 119 -4.13 41.79 -2.84
N GLY A 120 -4.55 42.24 -1.67
CA GLY A 120 -4.43 41.45 -0.42
C GLY A 120 -3.14 41.72 0.34
N ASN A 121 -2.95 41.03 1.47
CA ASN A 121 -1.81 41.28 2.37
C ASN A 121 -0.62 40.33 2.12
N TYR A 122 -0.88 39.14 1.56
CA TYR A 122 0.10 38.07 1.44
C TYR A 122 0.08 37.42 0.04
N SER A 123 1.26 37.07 -0.46
CA SER A 123 1.40 36.16 -1.59
C SER A 123 1.43 34.72 -1.05
N VAL A 124 0.41 33.92 -1.34
CA VAL A 124 0.26 32.56 -0.81
C VAL A 124 0.56 31.54 -1.89
N TYR A 125 1.43 30.59 -1.57
CA TYR A 125 1.84 29.52 -2.47
C TYR A 125 1.42 28.18 -1.89
N ILE A 126 0.39 27.57 -2.51
CA ILE A 126 -0.12 26.24 -2.14
C ILE A 126 0.56 25.23 -3.05
N ILE A 127 1.34 24.30 -2.46
CA ILE A 127 2.00 23.23 -3.20
C ILE A 127 1.38 21.90 -2.72
N ASP A 128 0.59 21.29 -3.60
CA ASP A 128 -0.05 20.02 -3.30
C ASP A 128 0.86 18.86 -3.68
N GLU A 129 0.74 17.73 -2.95
CA GLU A 129 1.56 16.52 -3.06
C GLU A 129 3.07 16.79 -3.10
N VAL A 130 3.53 17.70 -2.22
CA VAL A 130 4.91 18.20 -2.19
C VAL A 130 5.98 17.10 -2.16
N HIS A 131 5.67 15.90 -1.66
CA HIS A 131 6.57 14.75 -1.67
C HIS A 131 6.93 14.23 -3.07
N MET A 132 6.20 14.68 -4.11
CA MET A 132 6.47 14.34 -5.52
C MET A 132 7.55 15.21 -6.16
N LEU A 133 7.99 16.29 -5.50
CA LEU A 133 9.07 17.12 -5.99
C LEU A 133 10.39 16.34 -6.06
N SER A 134 11.16 16.59 -7.12
CA SER A 134 12.51 16.04 -7.24
C SER A 134 13.44 16.57 -6.14
N GLN A 135 14.49 15.83 -5.80
CA GLN A 135 15.48 16.23 -4.79
C GLN A 135 16.11 17.59 -5.12
N ALA A 136 16.36 17.85 -6.41
CA ALA A 136 16.93 19.11 -6.87
C ALA A 136 15.94 20.27 -6.74
N ALA A 137 14.63 20.02 -6.98
CA ALA A 137 13.57 20.99 -6.78
C ALA A 137 13.39 21.33 -5.29
N PHE A 138 13.45 20.32 -4.39
CA PHE A 138 13.48 20.57 -2.95
C PHE A 138 14.64 21.45 -2.52
N ASN A 139 15.85 21.18 -3.00
CA ASN A 139 17.03 21.97 -2.65
C ASN A 139 16.93 23.44 -3.15
N ALA A 140 16.34 23.66 -4.32
CA ALA A 140 16.07 25.00 -4.82
C ALA A 140 15.04 25.75 -3.94
N PHE A 141 14.02 25.02 -3.44
CA PHE A 141 12.97 25.57 -2.59
C PHE A 141 13.46 25.90 -1.18
N LEU A 142 14.40 25.12 -0.60
CA LEU A 142 14.95 25.32 0.75
C LEU A 142 15.49 26.74 0.95
N LYS A 143 16.19 27.31 -0.04
CA LYS A 143 16.77 28.66 0.06
C LYS A 143 15.70 29.71 0.34
N THR A 144 14.54 29.60 -0.31
CA THR A 144 13.43 30.56 -0.11
C THR A 144 12.68 30.31 1.20
N LEU A 145 12.64 29.04 1.68
CA LEU A 145 12.06 28.73 2.98
C LEU A 145 12.92 29.20 4.17
N GLU A 146 14.23 29.36 3.97
CA GLU A 146 15.15 29.87 5.01
C GLU A 146 15.01 31.38 5.17
N GLU A 147 14.90 32.10 4.07
CA GLU A 147 14.81 33.57 4.04
C GLU A 147 13.61 34.02 3.18
N PRO A 148 12.36 33.73 3.62
CA PRO A 148 11.19 34.11 2.87
C PRO A 148 10.93 35.61 2.95
N PRO A 149 10.44 36.27 1.87
CA PRO A 149 9.89 37.61 1.96
C PRO A 149 8.76 37.68 3.01
N ALA A 150 8.67 38.77 3.75
CA ALA A 150 7.69 38.93 4.84
C ALA A 150 6.23 38.79 4.40
N TYR A 151 5.95 39.02 3.11
CA TYR A 151 4.62 38.86 2.52
C TYR A 151 4.35 37.46 1.95
N ALA A 152 5.35 36.55 1.89
CA ALA A 152 5.19 35.24 1.29
C ALA A 152 4.82 34.19 2.34
N ILE A 153 3.76 33.44 2.07
CA ILE A 153 3.32 32.32 2.91
C ILE A 153 3.25 31.07 2.04
N PHE A 154 3.91 30.00 2.50
CA PHE A 154 3.91 28.71 1.83
C PHE A 154 3.00 27.72 2.57
N ILE A 155 2.14 27.02 1.85
CA ILE A 155 1.27 25.97 2.38
C ILE A 155 1.55 24.70 1.59
N LEU A 156 2.29 23.79 2.19
CA LEU A 156 2.68 22.52 1.60
C LEU A 156 1.68 21.43 2.02
N CYS A 157 1.16 20.68 1.08
CA CYS A 157 0.26 19.55 1.36
C CYS A 157 0.94 18.24 0.96
N THR A 158 0.80 17.18 1.76
CA THR A 158 1.35 15.86 1.44
C THR A 158 0.49 14.73 2.00
N THR A 159 0.42 13.65 1.26
CA THR A 159 -0.12 12.37 1.76
C THR A 159 0.93 11.53 2.46
N GLU A 160 2.22 11.77 2.20
CA GLU A 160 3.34 10.96 2.69
C GLU A 160 4.38 11.81 3.44
N LYS A 161 4.09 12.09 4.72
CA LYS A 161 4.97 12.90 5.59
C LYS A 161 6.40 12.36 5.67
N HIS A 162 6.57 11.03 5.63
CA HIS A 162 7.86 10.37 5.73
C HIS A 162 8.78 10.58 4.52
N LYS A 163 8.22 10.95 3.37
CA LYS A 163 8.99 11.29 2.15
C LYS A 163 9.44 12.75 2.10
N VAL A 164 8.88 13.61 2.96
CA VAL A 164 9.29 15.01 3.03
C VAL A 164 10.60 15.13 3.81
N LEU A 165 11.54 15.91 3.27
CA LEU A 165 12.85 16.09 3.87
C LEU A 165 12.77 16.66 5.29
N PRO A 166 13.57 16.16 6.26
CA PRO A 166 13.62 16.70 7.63
C PRO A 166 13.95 18.19 7.67
N THR A 167 14.73 18.68 6.70
CA THR A 167 15.08 20.11 6.55
C THR A 167 13.87 20.99 6.26
N ILE A 168 12.86 20.49 5.55
CA ILE A 168 11.56 21.16 5.33
C ILE A 168 10.71 21.08 6.59
N LEU A 169 10.61 19.87 7.20
CA LEU A 169 9.82 19.66 8.42
C LEU A 169 10.22 20.61 9.54
N SER A 170 11.51 20.88 9.71
CA SER A 170 12.02 21.77 10.77
C SER A 170 11.69 23.25 10.55
N ARG A 171 11.30 23.65 9.32
CA ARG A 171 10.99 25.05 8.95
C ARG A 171 9.50 25.30 8.77
N CYS A 172 8.68 24.26 8.82
CA CYS A 172 7.24 24.37 8.63
C CYS A 172 6.46 24.11 9.93
N GLN A 173 5.40 24.88 10.15
CA GLN A 173 4.42 24.51 11.14
C GLN A 173 3.56 23.35 10.62
N THR A 174 3.69 22.17 11.26
CA THR A 174 3.07 20.94 10.78
C THR A 174 1.69 20.75 11.40
N TYR A 175 0.71 20.35 10.57
CA TYR A 175 -0.64 19.98 10.94
C TYR A 175 -0.95 18.59 10.39
N ASP A 176 -1.31 17.66 11.29
CA ASP A 176 -1.65 16.30 10.93
C ASP A 176 -3.18 16.15 10.82
N PHE A 177 -3.67 15.91 9.61
CA PHE A 177 -5.09 15.69 9.30
C PHE A 177 -5.46 14.24 9.56
N ASN A 178 -6.52 14.04 10.30
CA ASN A 178 -7.04 12.71 10.61
C ASN A 178 -8.06 12.24 9.57
N ARG A 179 -8.31 10.94 9.54
CA ARG A 179 -9.46 10.36 8.85
C ARG A 179 -10.74 10.91 9.45
N ILE A 180 -11.74 11.13 8.62
CA ILE A 180 -13.05 11.63 9.05
C ILE A 180 -13.86 10.45 9.60
N GLY A 181 -14.51 10.65 10.73
CA GLY A 181 -15.37 9.63 11.34
C GLY A 181 -16.57 9.28 10.46
N ILE A 182 -16.99 8.01 10.50
CA ILE A 182 -18.10 7.51 9.67
C ILE A 182 -19.40 8.30 9.96
N SER A 183 -19.68 8.60 11.22
CA SER A 183 -20.87 9.38 11.62
C SER A 183 -20.91 10.78 11.02
N ASP A 184 -19.75 11.46 10.94
CA ASP A 184 -19.65 12.79 10.35
C ASP A 184 -19.79 12.73 8.84
N MET A 185 -19.23 11.68 8.20
CA MET A 185 -19.37 11.45 6.76
C MET A 185 -20.82 11.18 6.39
N VAL A 186 -21.53 10.30 7.13
CA VAL A 186 -22.95 9.99 6.91
C VAL A 186 -23.81 11.24 7.05
N ARG A 187 -23.57 12.05 8.09
CA ARG A 187 -24.30 13.32 8.30
C ARG A 187 -24.11 14.27 7.12
N ASN A 188 -22.90 14.38 6.60
CA ASN A 188 -22.64 15.26 5.46
C ASN A 188 -23.25 14.72 4.17
N LEU A 189 -23.08 13.42 3.88
CA LEU A 189 -23.68 12.78 2.69
C LEU A 189 -25.22 12.92 2.71
N ARG A 190 -25.87 12.80 3.87
CA ARG A 190 -27.30 13.03 4.00
C ARG A 190 -27.68 14.45 3.64
N GLY A 191 -26.97 15.45 4.18
CA GLY A 191 -27.22 16.85 3.83
C GLY A 191 -27.00 17.15 2.33
N ILE A 192 -26.13 16.40 1.66
CA ILE A 192 -25.93 16.50 0.22
C ILE A 192 -27.04 15.79 -0.53
N ALA A 193 -27.45 14.59 -0.13
CA ALA A 193 -28.56 13.85 -0.71
C ALA A 193 -29.87 14.68 -0.67
N ASP A 194 -30.13 15.34 0.46
CA ASP A 194 -31.29 16.24 0.62
C ASP A 194 -31.24 17.42 -0.37
N LYS A 195 -30.04 18.01 -0.59
CA LYS A 195 -29.86 19.12 -1.54
C LYS A 195 -30.01 18.68 -3.01
N GLU A 196 -29.61 17.45 -3.33
CA GLU A 196 -29.73 16.87 -4.69
C GLU A 196 -31.12 16.22 -4.91
N GLY A 197 -31.98 16.15 -3.88
CA GLY A 197 -33.28 15.52 -3.96
C GLY A 197 -33.25 13.99 -4.13
N VAL A 198 -32.17 13.37 -3.66
CA VAL A 198 -31.96 11.92 -3.70
C VAL A 198 -32.47 11.30 -2.39
N LYS A 199 -33.34 10.30 -2.53
CA LYS A 199 -33.81 9.50 -1.41
C LYS A 199 -32.82 8.37 -1.14
N VAL A 200 -32.30 8.32 0.07
CA VAL A 200 -31.32 7.31 0.46
C VAL A 200 -31.51 6.98 1.94
N ASP A 201 -31.41 5.71 2.31
CA ASP A 201 -31.48 5.26 3.69
C ASP A 201 -30.13 5.42 4.42
N ASP A 202 -30.17 5.41 5.77
CA ASP A 202 -28.98 5.59 6.59
C ASP A 202 -27.99 4.42 6.44
N GLU A 203 -28.48 3.21 6.19
CA GLU A 203 -27.64 2.03 6.02
C GLU A 203 -26.83 2.11 4.71
N SER A 204 -27.44 2.59 3.63
CA SER A 204 -26.78 2.89 2.35
C SER A 204 -25.65 3.92 2.52
N LEU A 205 -25.94 5.04 3.20
CA LEU A 205 -24.94 6.07 3.45
C LEU A 205 -23.80 5.57 4.34
N HIS A 206 -24.10 4.69 5.28
CA HIS A 206 -23.10 4.06 6.14
C HIS A 206 -22.13 3.17 5.35
N VAL A 207 -22.64 2.35 4.44
CA VAL A 207 -21.81 1.51 3.55
C VAL A 207 -20.91 2.37 2.67
N ILE A 208 -21.43 3.47 2.10
CA ILE A 208 -20.64 4.42 1.31
C ILE A 208 -19.51 5.03 2.16
N ALA A 209 -19.84 5.49 3.38
CA ALA A 209 -18.88 6.08 4.30
C ALA A 209 -17.79 5.08 4.74
N GLN A 210 -18.17 3.84 5.04
CA GLN A 210 -17.26 2.78 5.40
C GLN A 210 -16.30 2.45 4.25
N LYS A 211 -16.82 2.33 3.02
CA LYS A 211 -16.01 2.08 1.82
C LYS A 211 -15.01 3.18 1.51
N ALA A 212 -15.34 4.43 1.85
CA ALA A 212 -14.48 5.59 1.64
C ALA A 212 -13.35 5.73 2.68
N ASP A 213 -13.34 4.92 3.74
CA ASP A 213 -12.25 4.80 4.72
C ASP A 213 -11.77 6.18 5.25
N GLY A 214 -12.70 7.05 5.63
CA GLY A 214 -12.41 8.36 6.19
C GLY A 214 -12.03 9.44 5.18
N ALA A 215 -12.13 9.18 3.87
CA ALA A 215 -11.83 10.13 2.79
C ALA A 215 -13.12 10.71 2.20
N MET A 216 -13.50 11.95 2.54
CA MET A 216 -14.75 12.57 2.07
C MET A 216 -14.81 12.70 0.54
N ARG A 217 -13.68 12.96 -0.13
CA ARG A 217 -13.62 13.05 -1.59
C ARG A 217 -14.01 11.72 -2.25
N ASP A 218 -13.54 10.61 -1.70
CA ASP A 218 -13.83 9.28 -2.20
C ASP A 218 -15.28 8.89 -1.87
N ALA A 219 -15.79 9.28 -0.69
CA ALA A 219 -17.21 9.11 -0.32
C ALA A 219 -18.16 9.82 -1.31
N LEU A 220 -17.85 11.06 -1.69
CA LEU A 220 -18.63 11.81 -2.68
C LEU A 220 -18.55 11.20 -4.07
N THR A 221 -17.38 10.67 -4.46
CA THR A 221 -17.23 9.98 -5.75
C THR A 221 -18.05 8.69 -5.77
N ILE A 222 -18.01 7.91 -4.69
CA ILE A 222 -18.81 6.69 -4.54
C ILE A 222 -20.31 7.03 -4.53
N PHE A 223 -20.70 8.10 -3.85
CA PHE A 223 -22.09 8.59 -3.83
C PHE A 223 -22.57 8.94 -5.26
N ASP A 224 -21.79 9.71 -6.02
CA ASP A 224 -22.13 10.04 -7.42
C ASP A 224 -22.27 8.80 -8.30
N GLN A 225 -21.38 7.82 -8.15
CA GLN A 225 -21.46 6.55 -8.87
C GLN A 225 -22.73 5.78 -8.50
N THR A 226 -23.08 5.78 -7.21
CA THR A 226 -24.30 5.13 -6.72
C THR A 226 -25.56 5.82 -7.26
N VAL A 227 -25.60 7.16 -7.24
CA VAL A 227 -26.71 7.94 -7.84
C VAL A 227 -26.82 7.67 -9.34
N ALA A 228 -25.71 7.59 -10.05
CA ALA A 228 -25.70 7.28 -11.48
C ALA A 228 -26.22 5.88 -11.80
N PHE A 229 -26.00 4.91 -10.90
CA PHE A 229 -26.46 3.52 -11.06
C PHE A 229 -27.92 3.33 -10.65
N CYS A 230 -28.33 3.84 -9.47
CA CYS A 230 -29.64 3.62 -8.87
C CYS A 230 -30.67 4.69 -9.26
N GLY A 231 -30.25 5.87 -9.72
CA GLY A 231 -31.11 7.03 -9.93
C GLY A 231 -31.36 7.80 -8.63
N SER A 232 -32.57 8.36 -8.49
CA SER A 232 -32.95 9.22 -7.35
C SER A 232 -33.47 8.49 -6.11
N ASP A 233 -33.64 7.17 -6.18
CA ASP A 233 -34.16 6.33 -5.10
C ASP A 233 -33.14 5.20 -4.86
N ILE A 234 -32.39 5.31 -3.78
CA ILE A 234 -31.23 4.44 -3.50
C ILE A 234 -31.59 3.51 -2.36
N HIS A 235 -31.61 2.20 -2.65
CA HIS A 235 -31.85 1.15 -1.68
C HIS A 235 -30.55 0.43 -1.30
N TYR A 236 -30.47 -0.06 -0.08
CA TYR A 236 -29.30 -0.75 0.47
C TYR A 236 -28.78 -1.88 -0.42
N GLU A 237 -29.68 -2.72 -0.96
CA GLU A 237 -29.30 -3.84 -1.84
C GLU A 237 -28.60 -3.40 -3.11
N ASP A 238 -29.02 -2.26 -3.70
CA ASP A 238 -28.42 -1.71 -4.91
C ASP A 238 -27.04 -1.14 -4.65
N VAL A 239 -26.86 -0.49 -3.49
CA VAL A 239 -25.53 0.01 -3.04
C VAL A 239 -24.54 -1.14 -2.86
N ILE A 240 -24.92 -2.18 -2.15
CA ILE A 240 -24.13 -3.39 -1.94
C ILE A 240 -23.69 -4.00 -3.28
N ARG A 241 -24.65 -4.15 -4.20
CA ARG A 241 -24.39 -4.70 -5.55
C ARG A 241 -23.45 -3.81 -6.37
N ASN A 242 -23.67 -2.50 -6.37
CA ASN A 242 -22.85 -1.55 -7.12
C ASN A 242 -21.42 -1.45 -6.59
N LEU A 243 -21.25 -1.44 -5.27
CA LEU A 243 -19.94 -1.30 -4.64
C LEU A 243 -19.16 -2.61 -4.52
N GLY A 244 -19.78 -3.75 -4.84
CA GLY A 244 -19.19 -5.07 -4.66
C GLY A 244 -18.80 -5.32 -3.19
N VAL A 245 -19.58 -4.78 -2.25
CA VAL A 245 -19.41 -5.02 -0.81
C VAL A 245 -20.20 -6.26 -0.45
N LEU A 246 -19.60 -7.16 0.31
CA LEU A 246 -20.30 -8.34 0.79
C LEU A 246 -21.38 -7.94 1.80
N ASP A 247 -22.62 -8.34 1.55
CA ASP A 247 -23.72 -8.10 2.47
C ASP A 247 -23.43 -8.77 3.81
N TYR A 248 -23.71 -8.06 4.90
CA TYR A 248 -23.57 -8.57 6.26
C TYR A 248 -24.35 -9.88 6.45
N ASP A 249 -25.46 -10.07 5.75
CA ASP A 249 -26.28 -11.29 5.85
C ASP A 249 -25.51 -12.56 5.51
N TYR A 250 -24.57 -12.51 4.55
CA TYR A 250 -23.70 -13.64 4.23
C TYR A 250 -22.82 -14.02 5.42
N THR A 251 -22.22 -13.03 6.07
CA THR A 251 -21.33 -13.28 7.21
C THR A 251 -22.10 -13.79 8.44
N PHE A 252 -23.30 -13.26 8.68
CA PHE A 252 -24.18 -13.77 9.73
C PHE A 252 -24.59 -15.23 9.50
N LYS A 253 -25.02 -15.59 8.29
CA LYS A 253 -25.36 -16.97 7.91
C LYS A 253 -24.17 -17.91 8.04
N LEU A 254 -22.99 -17.50 7.58
CA LEU A 254 -21.78 -18.31 7.69
C LEU A 254 -21.45 -18.66 9.14
N VAL A 255 -21.53 -17.70 10.06
CA VAL A 255 -21.30 -17.97 11.48
C VAL A 255 -22.35 -18.94 12.03
N ASP A 256 -23.61 -18.82 11.62
CA ASP A 256 -24.66 -19.76 12.02
C ASP A 256 -24.37 -21.18 11.49
N PHE A 257 -23.88 -21.34 10.24
CA PHE A 257 -23.42 -22.62 9.71
C PHE A 257 -22.22 -23.19 10.50
N PHE A 258 -21.25 -22.34 10.87
CA PHE A 258 -20.12 -22.80 11.69
C PHE A 258 -20.55 -23.28 13.08
N LEU A 259 -21.50 -22.58 13.72
CA LEU A 259 -22.07 -23.00 15.01
C LEU A 259 -22.86 -24.30 14.89
N ALA A 260 -23.55 -24.51 13.74
CA ALA A 260 -24.25 -25.74 13.42
C ALA A 260 -23.31 -26.87 12.93
N LYS A 261 -22.02 -26.57 12.71
CA LYS A 261 -21.02 -27.51 12.14
C LYS A 261 -21.36 -27.98 10.73
N ASP A 262 -22.08 -27.17 9.99
CA ASP A 262 -22.49 -27.41 8.61
C ASP A 262 -21.48 -26.77 7.63
N TYR A 263 -20.40 -27.50 7.37
CA TYR A 263 -19.39 -27.06 6.41
C TYR A 263 -19.92 -27.09 4.97
N ALA A 264 -20.90 -27.97 4.66
CA ALA A 264 -21.41 -28.08 3.30
C ALA A 264 -22.18 -26.82 2.89
N SER A 265 -23.08 -26.33 3.74
CA SER A 265 -23.79 -25.07 3.51
C SER A 265 -22.85 -23.88 3.48
N ALA A 266 -21.79 -23.85 4.31
CA ALA A 266 -20.80 -22.80 4.28
C ALA A 266 -20.00 -22.76 2.96
N LEU A 267 -19.67 -23.91 2.37
CA LEU A 267 -19.00 -23.99 1.06
C LEU A 267 -19.94 -23.58 -0.08
N LEU A 268 -21.24 -23.95 -0.01
CA LEU A 268 -22.24 -23.53 -1.00
C LEU A 268 -22.47 -22.01 -0.98
N GLU A 269 -22.54 -21.41 0.22
CA GLU A 269 -22.68 -19.96 0.38
C GLU A 269 -21.45 -19.22 -0.18
N PHE A 270 -20.25 -19.76 0.02
CA PHE A 270 -19.03 -19.24 -0.58
C PHE A 270 -19.04 -19.31 -2.11
N ASP A 271 -19.51 -20.43 -2.68
CA ASP A 271 -19.64 -20.58 -4.14
C ASP A 271 -20.69 -19.61 -4.72
N ASP A 272 -21.81 -19.37 -4.02
CA ASP A 272 -22.81 -18.37 -4.38
C ASP A 272 -22.21 -16.95 -4.42
N VAL A 273 -21.42 -16.59 -3.39
CA VAL A 273 -20.70 -15.30 -3.33
C VAL A 273 -19.76 -15.15 -4.52
N LEU A 274 -18.97 -16.18 -4.85
CA LEU A 274 -18.07 -16.16 -6.00
C LEU A 274 -18.82 -16.05 -7.33
N SER A 275 -19.96 -16.77 -7.47
CA SER A 275 -20.80 -16.74 -8.68
C SER A 275 -21.38 -15.37 -8.96
N LYS A 276 -21.61 -14.57 -7.92
CA LYS A 276 -22.05 -13.17 -7.99
C LYS A 276 -20.91 -12.18 -8.32
N GLY A 277 -19.68 -12.69 -8.51
CA GLY A 277 -18.52 -11.89 -8.93
C GLY A 277 -17.75 -11.22 -7.79
N PHE A 278 -18.01 -11.57 -6.54
CA PHE A 278 -17.27 -11.02 -5.40
C PHE A 278 -15.83 -11.57 -5.34
N ASN A 279 -14.91 -10.72 -4.90
CA ASN A 279 -13.52 -11.12 -4.74
C ASN A 279 -13.35 -12.02 -3.50
N ALA A 280 -12.72 -13.17 -3.69
CA ALA A 280 -12.51 -14.16 -2.65
C ALA A 280 -11.65 -13.64 -1.46
N LEU A 281 -10.68 -12.77 -1.71
CA LEU A 281 -9.89 -12.14 -0.63
C LEU A 281 -10.75 -11.20 0.22
N HIS A 282 -11.58 -10.38 -0.42
CA HIS A 282 -12.50 -9.48 0.29
C HIS A 282 -13.53 -10.24 1.12
N PHE A 283 -13.95 -11.41 0.66
CA PHE A 283 -14.82 -12.30 1.43
C PHE A 283 -14.16 -12.76 2.75
N VAL A 284 -12.91 -13.20 2.70
CA VAL A 284 -12.17 -13.62 3.92
C VAL A 284 -11.94 -12.44 4.86
N SER A 285 -11.59 -11.28 4.31
CA SER A 285 -11.38 -10.05 5.09
C SER A 285 -12.67 -9.60 5.78
N ALA A 286 -13.81 -9.61 5.08
CA ALA A 286 -15.12 -9.32 5.65
C ALA A 286 -15.53 -10.30 6.75
N LEU A 287 -15.22 -11.59 6.57
CA LEU A 287 -15.47 -12.60 7.60
C LEU A 287 -14.58 -12.37 8.85
N GLY A 288 -13.33 -11.99 8.66
CA GLY A 288 -12.43 -11.61 9.76
C GLY A 288 -12.94 -10.38 10.52
N GLU A 289 -13.39 -9.35 9.79
CA GLU A 289 -14.00 -8.16 10.39
C GLU A 289 -15.28 -8.52 11.16
N HIS A 290 -16.09 -9.41 10.64
CA HIS A 290 -17.28 -9.90 11.32
C HIS A 290 -16.95 -10.57 12.66
N PHE A 291 -15.95 -11.46 12.73
CA PHE A 291 -15.50 -12.06 13.98
C PHE A 291 -14.95 -11.03 14.97
N ARG A 292 -14.19 -10.05 14.49
CA ARG A 292 -13.74 -8.91 15.33
C ARG A 292 -14.93 -8.16 15.91
N ASN A 293 -15.95 -7.86 15.12
CA ASN A 293 -17.15 -7.16 15.57
C ASN A 293 -17.97 -8.00 16.57
N LEU A 294 -18.07 -9.31 16.39
CA LEU A 294 -18.67 -10.23 17.37
C LEU A 294 -17.90 -10.21 18.70
N LEU A 295 -16.56 -10.19 18.66
CA LEU A 295 -15.75 -10.13 19.88
C LEU A 295 -15.97 -8.82 20.65
N VAL A 296 -16.03 -7.70 19.94
CA VAL A 296 -16.32 -6.38 20.53
C VAL A 296 -17.73 -6.34 21.08
N ALA A 297 -18.73 -6.84 20.34
CA ALA A 297 -20.13 -6.89 20.79
C ALA A 297 -20.33 -7.81 22.00
N ARG A 298 -19.51 -8.86 22.16
CA ARG A 298 -19.53 -9.78 23.31
C ARG A 298 -19.00 -9.12 24.58
N THR A 299 -18.06 -8.19 24.44
CA THR A 299 -17.42 -7.53 25.58
C THR A 299 -18.19 -6.24 25.90
N GLY A 300 -18.99 -6.26 26.94
CA GLY A 300 -19.78 -5.09 27.35
C GLY A 300 -18.91 -3.86 27.57
N GLY A 301 -19.39 -2.67 27.15
CA GLY A 301 -18.70 -1.39 27.32
C GLY A 301 -17.76 -1.00 26.15
N LEU A 302 -17.58 -1.84 25.13
CA LEU A 302 -16.78 -1.52 23.95
C LEU A 302 -17.62 -1.18 22.71
N GLU A 303 -18.93 -0.94 22.88
CA GLU A 303 -19.85 -0.67 21.77
C GLU A 303 -19.51 0.58 20.96
N SER A 304 -18.80 1.52 21.57
CA SER A 304 -18.28 2.72 20.89
C SER A 304 -17.22 2.40 19.82
N LEU A 305 -16.63 1.20 19.86
CA LEU A 305 -15.68 0.72 18.84
C LEU A 305 -16.38 0.06 17.62
N LEU A 306 -17.72 -0.12 17.70
CA LEU A 306 -18.54 -0.60 16.60
C LEU A 306 -19.12 0.60 15.85
N ASP A 307 -18.44 1.00 14.79
CA ASP A 307 -18.92 2.03 13.86
C ASP A 307 -20.00 1.44 12.92
N LEU A 308 -21.11 0.95 13.50
CA LEU A 308 -22.20 0.29 12.79
C LEU A 308 -23.55 0.96 13.12
N PRO A 309 -24.55 0.89 12.22
CA PRO A 309 -25.91 1.29 12.52
C PRO A 309 -26.50 0.51 13.71
N GLU A 310 -27.41 1.13 14.47
CA GLU A 310 -28.00 0.48 15.66
C GLU A 310 -28.77 -0.81 15.34
N SER A 311 -29.37 -0.89 14.16
CA SER A 311 -30.01 -2.12 13.65
C SER A 311 -29.03 -3.30 13.59
N LEU A 312 -27.84 -3.08 13.05
CA LEU A 312 -26.79 -4.09 12.95
C LEU A 312 -26.16 -4.40 14.33
N LYS A 313 -25.94 -3.40 15.19
CA LYS A 313 -25.42 -3.63 16.54
C LYS A 313 -26.29 -4.60 17.33
N GLY A 314 -27.63 -4.51 17.18
CA GLY A 314 -28.57 -5.44 17.80
C GLY A 314 -28.33 -6.89 17.34
N ARG A 315 -28.19 -7.11 16.05
CA ARG A 315 -27.90 -8.43 15.44
C ARG A 315 -26.55 -8.99 15.90
N TYR A 316 -25.52 -8.14 15.96
CA TYR A 316 -24.20 -8.55 16.46
C TYR A 316 -24.25 -8.98 17.94
N ARG A 317 -24.98 -8.26 18.80
CA ARG A 317 -25.17 -8.66 20.21
C ARG A 317 -25.87 -10.01 20.35
N GLU A 318 -26.91 -10.25 19.55
CA GLU A 318 -27.65 -11.51 19.55
C GLU A 318 -26.74 -12.69 19.12
N GLN A 319 -26.07 -12.57 17.98
CA GLN A 319 -25.19 -13.64 17.50
C GLN A 319 -23.97 -13.83 18.41
N ALA A 320 -23.37 -12.75 18.92
CA ALA A 320 -22.29 -12.83 19.90
C ALA A 320 -22.70 -13.56 21.17
N GLY A 321 -23.97 -13.42 21.60
CA GLY A 321 -24.54 -14.16 22.75
C GLY A 321 -24.48 -15.67 22.56
N ARG A 322 -24.62 -16.16 21.33
CA ARG A 322 -24.57 -17.59 20.96
C ARG A 322 -23.14 -18.13 20.79
N CYS A 323 -22.15 -17.27 20.60
CA CYS A 323 -20.75 -17.63 20.40
C CYS A 323 -19.97 -17.64 21.72
N THR A 324 -19.04 -18.58 21.90
CA THR A 324 -18.06 -18.50 22.99
C THR A 324 -16.91 -17.58 22.60
N ILE A 325 -16.29 -16.91 23.57
CA ILE A 325 -15.14 -16.01 23.33
C ILE A 325 -13.99 -16.80 22.66
N GLN A 326 -13.76 -18.05 23.12
CA GLN A 326 -12.71 -18.90 22.56
C GLN A 326 -12.98 -19.21 21.08
N PHE A 327 -14.23 -19.55 20.71
CA PHE A 327 -14.59 -19.78 19.31
C PHE A 327 -14.31 -18.55 18.44
N ILE A 328 -14.72 -17.36 18.89
CA ILE A 328 -14.51 -16.11 18.13
C ILE A 328 -13.02 -15.81 17.96
N TYR A 329 -12.23 -16.02 19.03
CA TYR A 329 -10.78 -15.77 19.01
C TYR A 329 -10.05 -16.73 18.04
N ASP A 330 -10.35 -18.02 18.12
CA ASP A 330 -9.78 -19.03 17.24
C ASP A 330 -10.21 -18.82 15.78
N ALA A 331 -11.48 -18.46 15.56
CA ALA A 331 -12.00 -18.12 14.23
C ALA A 331 -11.29 -16.90 13.62
N LEU A 332 -11.05 -15.84 14.43
CA LEU A 332 -10.29 -14.68 14.00
C LEU A 332 -8.84 -15.06 13.63
N GLY A 333 -8.22 -15.95 14.40
CA GLY A 333 -6.88 -16.48 14.09
C GLY A 333 -6.83 -17.21 12.74
N ILE A 334 -7.84 -18.05 12.44
CA ILE A 334 -7.93 -18.80 11.17
C ILE A 334 -8.14 -17.85 9.99
N THR A 335 -9.06 -16.88 10.11
CA THR A 335 -9.34 -15.93 9.03
C THR A 335 -8.14 -15.04 8.72
N THR A 336 -7.45 -14.53 9.75
CA THR A 336 -6.23 -13.72 9.60
C THR A 336 -5.09 -14.52 8.95
N ALA A 337 -4.89 -15.79 9.37
CA ALA A 337 -3.89 -16.68 8.76
C ALA A 337 -4.23 -16.99 7.28
N CYS A 338 -5.52 -17.17 6.97
CA CYS A 338 -6.00 -17.39 5.61
C CYS A 338 -5.74 -16.16 4.73
N GLU A 339 -6.04 -14.96 5.21
CA GLU A 339 -5.80 -13.70 4.50
C GLU A 339 -4.31 -13.49 4.21
N ALA A 340 -3.45 -13.69 5.21
CA ALA A 340 -2.00 -13.57 5.06
C ALA A 340 -1.41 -14.57 4.06
N GLY A 341 -1.92 -15.82 4.05
CA GLY A 341 -1.47 -16.89 3.15
C GLY A 341 -2.06 -16.84 1.74
N TYR A 342 -3.10 -16.05 1.49
CA TYR A 342 -3.87 -16.07 0.24
C TYR A 342 -3.01 -15.82 -1.02
N LYS A 343 -2.16 -14.79 -0.99
CA LYS A 343 -1.31 -14.42 -2.14
C LYS A 343 -0.22 -15.43 -2.45
N SER A 344 0.26 -16.15 -1.44
CA SER A 344 1.32 -17.16 -1.57
C SER A 344 0.79 -18.55 -1.94
N SER A 345 -0.53 -18.76 -1.82
CA SER A 345 -1.16 -20.05 -2.12
C SER A 345 -1.24 -20.31 -3.62
N THR A 346 -0.85 -21.53 -4.05
CA THR A 346 -0.96 -21.98 -5.44
C THR A 346 -2.41 -22.16 -5.88
N ASN A 347 -3.29 -22.60 -4.97
CA ASN A 347 -4.72 -22.73 -5.20
C ASN A 347 -5.48 -21.90 -4.18
N GLN A 348 -5.79 -20.67 -4.56
CA GLN A 348 -6.45 -19.69 -3.71
C GLN A 348 -7.86 -20.11 -3.27
N ARG A 349 -8.61 -20.78 -4.15
CA ARG A 349 -9.95 -21.26 -3.84
C ARG A 349 -9.90 -22.35 -2.76
N LEU A 350 -9.08 -23.37 -2.94
CA LEU A 350 -8.90 -24.45 -1.97
C LEU A 350 -8.40 -23.92 -0.62
N HIS A 351 -7.55 -22.89 -0.63
CA HIS A 351 -7.03 -22.27 0.59
C HIS A 351 -8.14 -21.68 1.46
N ILE A 352 -9.12 -21.01 0.84
CA ILE A 352 -10.29 -20.46 1.54
C ILE A 352 -11.24 -21.58 1.97
N GLU A 353 -11.57 -22.53 1.06
CA GLU A 353 -12.44 -23.66 1.39
C GLU A 353 -11.91 -24.45 2.59
N TYR A 354 -10.59 -24.64 2.67
CA TYR A 354 -9.95 -25.27 3.82
C TYR A 354 -10.09 -24.45 5.11
N ALA A 355 -9.97 -23.12 5.03
CA ALA A 355 -10.22 -22.25 6.17
C ALA A 355 -11.68 -22.33 6.65
N LEU A 356 -12.66 -22.33 5.74
CA LEU A 356 -14.09 -22.49 6.06
C LEU A 356 -14.38 -23.84 6.74
N MET A 357 -13.79 -24.93 6.24
CA MET A 357 -13.88 -26.23 6.89
C MET A 357 -13.29 -26.21 8.31
N LYS A 358 -12.12 -25.59 8.50
CA LYS A 358 -11.53 -25.43 9.84
C LYS A 358 -12.46 -24.67 10.78
N LEU A 359 -13.08 -23.58 10.31
CA LEU A 359 -14.04 -22.78 11.09
C LEU A 359 -15.26 -23.63 11.53
N ALA A 360 -15.80 -24.46 10.64
CA ALA A 360 -16.92 -25.35 10.97
C ALA A 360 -16.56 -26.42 12.01
N PHE A 361 -15.29 -26.84 12.08
CA PHE A 361 -14.82 -27.85 13.03
C PHE A 361 -14.18 -27.29 14.31
N LEU A 362 -14.14 -25.97 14.52
CA LEU A 362 -13.55 -25.35 15.71
C LEU A 362 -14.16 -25.84 17.05
N GLY A 363 -15.39 -26.34 17.08
CA GLY A 363 -16.06 -26.85 18.28
C GLY A 363 -15.86 -28.36 18.56
N GLY A 364 -14.87 -29.03 17.94
CA GLY A 364 -14.65 -30.47 18.01
C GLY A 364 -15.51 -31.24 17.00
N VAL A 365 -15.08 -32.47 16.63
CA VAL A 365 -15.79 -33.33 15.66
C VAL A 365 -17.16 -33.69 16.23
N PRO A 366 -18.27 -33.49 15.50
CA PRO A 366 -19.57 -34.04 15.94
C PRO A 366 -19.47 -35.55 15.98
N VAL A 367 -19.82 -36.15 17.13
CA VAL A 367 -19.89 -37.60 17.32
C VAL A 367 -21.17 -38.17 16.67
N ALA A 368 -21.50 -37.72 15.50
CA ALA A 368 -22.53 -38.33 14.65
C ALA A 368 -21.96 -38.45 13.25
N ALA A 369 -21.16 -39.47 13.03
CA ALA A 369 -20.95 -39.98 11.69
C ALA A 369 -22.31 -40.43 11.16
N ALA A 370 -22.99 -39.57 10.43
CA ALA A 370 -24.08 -39.99 9.58
C ALA A 370 -23.47 -40.94 8.56
N SER A 371 -23.73 -42.21 8.72
CA SER A 371 -23.52 -43.25 7.74
C SER A 371 -24.26 -42.87 6.46
N LEU A 372 -23.53 -42.31 5.52
CA LEU A 372 -24.00 -42.23 4.14
C LEU A 372 -23.87 -43.64 3.56
N PRO A 373 -24.95 -44.25 3.04
CA PRO A 373 -24.85 -45.50 2.32
C PRO A 373 -24.20 -45.18 0.95
N LEU A 374 -22.93 -45.52 0.83
CA LEU A 374 -22.29 -45.68 -0.47
C LEU A 374 -22.81 -46.99 -1.10
N GLU A 375 -23.89 -46.93 -1.87
CA GLU A 375 -24.23 -47.96 -2.83
C GLU A 375 -23.17 -47.96 -3.94
N ILE A 376 -22.11 -48.71 -3.75
CA ILE A 376 -21.25 -49.15 -4.83
C ILE A 376 -21.86 -50.45 -5.35
N LYS A 377 -22.48 -50.44 -6.51
CA LYS A 377 -22.76 -51.62 -7.30
C LYS A 377 -21.43 -52.23 -7.72
N GLY A 378 -21.02 -53.27 -7.01
CA GLY A 378 -19.87 -54.06 -7.37
C GLY A 378 -20.32 -55.22 -8.24
N GLU A 379 -19.71 -55.39 -9.39
CA GLU A 379 -19.70 -56.65 -10.13
C GLU A 379 -18.73 -57.64 -9.48
N GLU A 380 -19.24 -58.86 -9.29
CA GLU A 380 -18.54 -60.01 -8.76
C GLU A 380 -17.34 -60.42 -9.63
N ILE A 381 -16.20 -60.68 -9.02
CA ILE A 381 -15.26 -61.67 -9.50
C ILE A 381 -14.89 -62.56 -8.33
N VAL A 382 -15.46 -63.76 -8.39
CA VAL A 382 -15.12 -64.93 -7.58
C VAL A 382 -13.77 -65.46 -8.01
N GLN A 383 -12.86 -65.68 -7.09
CA GLN A 383 -12.00 -66.87 -7.09
C GLN A 383 -11.39 -67.15 -5.71
N SER A 384 -11.74 -68.31 -5.24
CA SER A 384 -11.30 -69.12 -4.14
C SER A 384 -9.78 -69.32 -4.06
N VAL A 385 -9.24 -69.53 -2.88
CA VAL A 385 -8.51 -70.70 -2.43
C VAL A 385 -8.05 -70.56 -0.96
N ASP A 386 -8.60 -71.39 -0.11
CA ASP A 386 -8.13 -72.23 1.00
C ASP A 386 -7.01 -71.85 1.97
N ASN A 387 -7.42 -71.89 3.24
CA ASN A 387 -6.88 -72.61 4.41
C ASN A 387 -5.36 -72.63 4.71
N GLN A 388 -4.96 -72.14 5.88
CA GLN A 388 -4.64 -73.05 7.02
C GLN A 388 -4.33 -72.27 8.29
N GLN A 389 -4.87 -72.80 9.37
CA GLN A 389 -4.67 -72.57 10.78
C GLN A 389 -3.18 -72.55 11.20
N ASP A 390 -2.79 -71.75 12.14
CA ASP A 390 -2.35 -72.32 13.41
C ASP A 390 -2.31 -71.24 14.54
N SER A 391 -2.86 -71.63 15.62
CA SER A 391 -2.94 -71.08 16.95
C SER A 391 -1.58 -71.10 17.67
N ARG A 392 -1.25 -70.05 18.45
CA ARG A 392 -0.63 -70.18 19.77
C ARG A 392 -0.75 -68.91 20.61
N HIS A 393 -1.49 -69.07 21.71
CA HIS A 393 -1.41 -68.26 22.93
C HIS A 393 0.03 -68.10 23.43
N VAL A 394 0.35 -66.98 24.02
CA VAL A 394 0.95 -66.87 25.37
C VAL A 394 0.73 -65.44 25.91
N THR A 395 0.10 -65.40 27.06
CA THR A 395 -0.02 -64.36 28.07
C THR A 395 1.32 -63.86 28.59
N ASN A 396 1.44 -62.58 28.96
CA ASN A 396 1.70 -62.10 30.33
C ASN A 396 2.03 -60.58 30.36
N GLU A 397 1.26 -59.89 31.16
CA GLU A 397 1.61 -58.65 31.88
C GLU A 397 2.58 -58.96 33.07
N PRO A 398 2.94 -57.97 33.91
CA PRO A 398 3.48 -56.62 33.73
C PRO A 398 4.80 -56.41 34.56
N ALA A 399 5.48 -55.31 34.38
CA ALA A 399 6.31 -54.79 35.49
C ALA A 399 6.60 -53.27 35.34
N ALA A 400 6.19 -52.60 36.37
CA ALA A 400 6.51 -51.20 36.68
C ALA A 400 7.93 -51.06 37.26
N THR A 401 8.56 -49.89 37.07
CA THR A 401 9.34 -49.16 38.09
C THR A 401 9.81 -47.81 37.52
N LYS A 402 9.31 -46.73 38.07
CA LYS A 402 9.86 -45.79 39.07
C LYS A 402 10.92 -44.79 38.54
N ARG A 403 10.46 -43.52 38.52
CA ARG A 403 10.92 -42.37 39.35
C ARG A 403 12.32 -41.76 39.11
N SER A 404 12.35 -40.44 38.79
CA SER A 404 12.69 -39.32 39.71
C SER A 404 12.74 -38.03 38.89
N SER A 405 11.90 -37.05 39.06
CA SER A 405 11.89 -35.96 40.06
C SER A 405 13.19 -35.16 40.15
N ARG A 406 13.18 -33.95 39.65
CA ARG A 406 13.63 -32.79 40.42
C ARG A 406 13.12 -31.48 39.85
N ALA A 407 12.29 -30.89 40.65
CA ALA A 407 11.82 -29.52 40.56
C ALA A 407 12.70 -28.63 41.44
N LYS A 408 12.54 -27.35 41.26
CA LYS A 408 12.76 -26.18 42.13
C LYS A 408 13.81 -25.25 41.59
N LYS A 409 13.47 -23.99 41.41
CA LYS A 409 13.02 -22.88 42.26
C LYS A 409 14.02 -21.76 42.04
N VAL A 410 13.76 -20.50 41.86
CA VAL A 410 13.18 -19.41 42.65
C VAL A 410 13.41 -18.14 41.81
N MET A 411 12.48 -17.34 41.40
CA MET A 411 11.87 -16.19 42.05
C MET A 411 12.82 -15.05 42.50
N SER A 412 12.55 -13.89 41.95
CA SER A 412 12.46 -12.57 42.60
C SER A 412 13.66 -11.64 42.63
N GLY A 413 13.32 -10.37 42.46
CA GLY A 413 13.98 -9.15 42.90
C GLY A 413 14.05 -8.15 41.74
N LEU A 414 13.15 -7.26 41.55
CA LEU A 414 12.76 -6.04 42.25
C LEU A 414 13.85 -4.97 42.31
N LEU A 415 13.59 -3.88 41.59
CA LEU A 415 13.69 -2.46 41.91
C LEU A 415 15.01 -1.71 41.89
N ALA A 416 14.84 -0.54 41.34
CA ALA A 416 15.39 0.81 41.63
C ALA A 416 16.51 1.22 40.68
N VAL A 417 16.25 2.23 39.79
CA VAL A 417 16.35 3.69 39.98
C VAL A 417 17.77 4.14 40.38
N GLU A 418 18.41 4.86 39.50
CA GLU A 418 18.83 6.24 39.67
C GLU A 418 19.60 6.77 38.46
N GLU A 419 19.37 8.01 38.20
CA GLU A 419 20.00 8.95 37.29
C GLU A 419 21.49 9.14 37.63
N ASP A 420 22.36 9.46 36.67
CA ASP A 420 23.00 10.78 36.60
C ASP A 420 23.97 10.91 35.42
N ASP A 421 23.84 12.03 34.79
CA ASP A 421 24.74 12.95 34.08
C ASP A 421 26.22 12.58 33.82
N THR A 422 26.62 12.94 32.64
CA THR A 422 27.59 13.95 32.22
C THR A 422 28.40 13.55 30.96
N ALA A 423 28.20 14.37 29.98
CA ALA A 423 29.17 15.03 29.09
C ALA A 423 30.49 14.38 28.68
N SER A 424 30.70 14.38 27.40
CA SER A 424 31.85 14.92 26.65
C SER A 424 32.52 14.01 25.64
N ALA A 425 32.39 14.45 24.42
CA ALA A 425 33.46 14.67 23.40
C ALA A 425 34.22 13.50 22.76
N VAL A 426 34.03 13.43 21.46
CA VAL A 426 35.03 13.47 20.37
C VAL A 426 35.81 12.18 20.05
N THR A 427 35.71 11.91 18.77
CA THR A 427 36.64 11.34 17.77
C THR A 427 36.44 9.90 17.31
N THR A 428 36.09 9.88 16.02
CA THR A 428 36.62 9.02 14.94
C THR A 428 37.11 7.62 15.24
N SER A 429 36.51 6.65 14.65
CA SER A 429 37.11 5.79 13.63
C SER A 429 36.22 4.59 13.30
N SER A 430 36.09 4.37 12.02
CA SER A 430 35.57 3.17 11.37
C SER A 430 36.14 1.88 11.96
N ALA A 431 35.26 0.88 12.11
CA ALA A 431 35.48 -0.50 11.66
C ALA A 431 34.38 -1.44 12.20
N LEU A 432 33.60 -2.01 11.26
CA LEU A 432 33.17 -3.41 11.20
C LEU A 432 32.86 -4.14 12.53
N LEU A 433 31.56 -4.44 12.71
CA LEU A 433 31.16 -5.75 13.25
C LEU A 433 29.79 -6.13 12.70
N ARG A 434 29.80 -7.04 11.75
CA ARG A 434 28.67 -7.86 11.34
C ARG A 434 28.41 -8.90 12.44
N ASN A 435 27.20 -8.92 12.98
CA ASN A 435 26.68 -10.09 13.70
C ASN A 435 25.92 -10.98 12.72
N PRO A 436 26.13 -12.29 12.68
CA PRO A 436 25.41 -13.22 11.83
C PRO A 436 24.10 -13.65 12.49
N VAL A 437 23.01 -13.47 11.78
CA VAL A 437 21.74 -14.13 12.05
C VAL A 437 21.84 -15.57 11.58
N GLN A 438 21.70 -16.52 12.50
CA GLN A 438 21.56 -17.94 12.20
C GLN A 438 20.17 -18.18 11.57
N GLU A 439 20.17 -18.58 10.32
CA GLU A 439 19.02 -19.25 9.69
C GLU A 439 19.32 -20.73 9.51
N ASN A 440 18.41 -21.55 10.01
CA ASN A 440 18.43 -23.00 9.94
C ASN A 440 18.40 -23.46 8.49
N ALA A 441 19.40 -24.24 8.09
CA ALA A 441 19.42 -24.96 6.84
C ALA A 441 18.69 -26.30 6.99
N PRO A 442 17.97 -26.79 5.96
CA PRO A 442 17.56 -28.19 5.90
C PRO A 442 18.74 -29.04 5.45
N GLU A 443 18.99 -30.10 6.19
CA GLU A 443 19.96 -31.14 5.93
C GLU A 443 19.64 -31.91 4.65
N GLY A 444 20.69 -32.20 3.90
CA GLY A 444 20.73 -33.37 3.02
C GLY A 444 20.88 -33.14 1.53
N VAL A 445 22.06 -32.70 1.05
CA VAL A 445 22.63 -33.21 -0.19
C VAL A 445 24.14 -33.35 0.02
N THR A 446 24.60 -34.57 -0.07
CA THR A 446 25.99 -35.01 0.00
C THR A 446 26.85 -34.28 -1.03
N ALA A 447 27.96 -33.68 -0.57
CA ALA A 447 29.01 -33.12 -1.39
C ALA A 447 29.69 -34.22 -2.20
N GLU A 448 29.34 -34.35 -3.46
CA GLU A 448 30.16 -35.07 -4.45
C GLU A 448 31.31 -34.18 -4.90
N ALA A 449 32.48 -34.75 -4.89
CA ALA A 449 33.80 -34.26 -5.15
C ALA A 449 33.90 -33.10 -6.17
N VAL A 450 34.19 -31.90 -5.69
CA VAL A 450 34.67 -30.77 -6.48
C VAL A 450 36.17 -30.97 -6.68
N GLY A 451 36.61 -31.09 -7.91
CA GLY A 451 38.02 -31.25 -8.27
C GLY A 451 38.90 -30.07 -7.82
N PRO A 452 40.18 -30.29 -7.50
CA PRO A 452 41.07 -29.27 -6.96
C PRO A 452 41.60 -28.27 -8.03
N ASP A 453 41.24 -28.40 -9.29
CA ASP A 453 41.82 -27.62 -10.39
C ASP A 453 41.03 -26.31 -10.65
N ILE A 454 41.79 -25.23 -10.89
CA ILE A 454 41.24 -23.92 -11.29
C ILE A 454 40.86 -24.05 -12.79
N PRO A 455 39.57 -23.75 -13.16
CA PRO A 455 39.13 -23.89 -14.55
C PRO A 455 39.84 -22.88 -15.46
N THR A 456 40.15 -23.32 -16.68
CA THR A 456 40.80 -22.47 -17.69
C THR A 456 39.80 -21.49 -18.31
N GLU A 457 40.31 -20.38 -18.85
CA GLU A 457 39.45 -19.36 -19.50
C GLU A 457 38.66 -19.94 -20.67
N ASP A 458 39.25 -20.86 -21.44
CA ASP A 458 38.59 -21.50 -22.57
C ASP A 458 37.46 -22.44 -22.15
N GLU A 459 37.62 -23.14 -21.05
CA GLU A 459 36.56 -23.98 -20.45
C GLU A 459 35.38 -23.10 -19.97
N ILE A 460 35.66 -21.97 -19.33
CA ILE A 460 34.63 -21.02 -18.88
C ILE A 460 33.87 -20.45 -20.09
N ARG A 461 34.57 -20.01 -21.14
CA ARG A 461 33.92 -19.48 -22.35
C ARG A 461 33.06 -20.53 -23.06
N THR A 462 33.51 -21.79 -23.09
CA THR A 462 32.77 -22.89 -23.74
C THR A 462 31.49 -23.24 -22.95
N LYS A 463 31.54 -23.21 -21.62
CA LYS A 463 30.42 -23.58 -20.76
C LYS A 463 29.52 -22.42 -20.35
N TRP A 464 29.92 -21.18 -20.64
CA TRP A 464 29.11 -19.98 -20.34
C TRP A 464 27.71 -20.01 -20.99
N PRO A 465 27.49 -20.42 -22.24
CA PRO A 465 26.18 -20.52 -22.85
C PRO A 465 25.26 -21.55 -22.16
N GLU A 466 25.80 -22.60 -21.54
CA GLU A 466 25.04 -23.59 -20.77
C GLU A 466 24.53 -22.97 -19.46
N LEU A 467 25.37 -22.20 -18.75
CA LEU A 467 24.99 -21.43 -17.60
C LEU A 467 23.86 -20.43 -17.92
N VAL A 468 23.99 -19.67 -19.00
CA VAL A 468 23.00 -18.71 -19.48
C VAL A 468 21.65 -19.40 -19.68
N LYS A 469 21.59 -20.53 -20.35
CA LYS A 469 20.36 -21.31 -20.59
C LYS A 469 19.76 -21.85 -19.28
N GLU A 470 20.60 -22.29 -18.35
CA GLU A 470 20.10 -22.81 -17.06
C GLU A 470 19.52 -21.73 -16.17
N CYS A 471 20.17 -20.56 -16.08
CA CYS A 471 19.78 -19.45 -15.23
C CYS A 471 18.66 -18.58 -15.83
N SER A 472 18.49 -18.60 -17.17
CA SER A 472 17.51 -17.77 -17.88
C SER A 472 16.14 -18.42 -18.09
N LYS A 473 15.91 -19.65 -17.60
CA LYS A 473 14.63 -20.39 -17.78
C LYS A 473 13.42 -19.51 -17.48
N GLY A 474 12.66 -19.15 -18.54
CA GLY A 474 11.47 -18.30 -18.44
C GLY A 474 11.71 -16.78 -18.38
N LYS A 475 12.96 -16.31 -18.62
CA LYS A 475 13.33 -14.89 -18.55
C LYS A 475 14.14 -14.44 -19.79
N PRO A 476 13.49 -14.19 -20.94
CA PRO A 476 14.18 -13.89 -22.20
C PRO A 476 15.04 -12.62 -22.17
N ARG A 477 14.71 -11.64 -21.32
CA ARG A 477 15.53 -10.43 -21.14
C ARG A 477 16.86 -10.71 -20.45
N LEU A 478 16.89 -11.65 -19.51
CA LEU A 478 18.12 -12.09 -18.84
C LEU A 478 19.00 -12.90 -19.79
N GLU A 479 18.39 -13.77 -20.59
CA GLU A 479 19.10 -14.57 -21.61
C GLU A 479 19.86 -13.68 -22.58
N ASN A 480 19.20 -12.68 -23.15
CA ASN A 480 19.82 -11.73 -24.07
C ASN A 480 20.93 -10.89 -23.41
N ALA A 481 20.76 -10.48 -22.17
CA ALA A 481 21.75 -9.69 -21.44
C ALA A 481 23.02 -10.52 -21.14
N LEU A 482 22.88 -11.76 -20.68
CA LEU A 482 24.00 -12.64 -20.35
C LEU A 482 24.67 -13.24 -21.60
N ALA A 483 23.91 -13.49 -22.67
CA ALA A 483 24.46 -14.02 -23.93
C ALA A 483 25.36 -13.00 -24.67
N SER A 484 25.07 -11.71 -24.51
CA SER A 484 25.83 -10.60 -25.10
C SER A 484 26.89 -10.00 -24.17
N ALA A 485 27.05 -10.53 -22.96
CA ALA A 485 27.98 -9.99 -21.96
C ALA A 485 29.45 -10.24 -22.35
N ALA A 486 30.27 -9.21 -22.25
CA ALA A 486 31.73 -9.36 -22.38
C ALA A 486 32.27 -9.96 -21.07
N LEU A 487 33.06 -11.02 -21.18
CA LEU A 487 33.70 -11.71 -20.06
C LEU A 487 35.14 -11.24 -19.91
N SER A 488 35.51 -10.84 -18.67
CA SER A 488 36.87 -10.57 -18.27
C SER A 488 37.27 -11.51 -17.11
N PHE A 489 38.54 -11.90 -17.08
CA PHE A 489 39.05 -12.89 -16.13
C PHE A 489 40.19 -12.30 -15.33
N ALA A 490 40.21 -12.61 -14.04
CA ALA A 490 41.30 -12.32 -13.11
C ALA A 490 41.52 -13.55 -12.21
N GLU A 491 42.75 -13.75 -11.74
CA GLU A 491 43.09 -14.81 -10.82
C GLU A 491 43.61 -14.21 -9.54
N GLU A 492 42.91 -14.48 -8.43
CA GLU A 492 43.27 -14.00 -7.09
C GLU A 492 43.01 -15.10 -6.07
N ASP A 493 43.95 -15.28 -5.12
CA ASP A 493 43.85 -16.20 -4.00
C ASP A 493 43.51 -17.67 -4.34
N GLY A 494 43.87 -18.12 -5.55
CA GLY A 494 43.56 -19.49 -6.02
C GLY A 494 42.12 -19.68 -6.48
N PHE A 495 41.43 -18.60 -6.76
CA PHE A 495 40.10 -18.56 -7.41
C PHE A 495 40.17 -17.83 -8.73
N ARG A 496 39.34 -18.27 -9.69
CA ARG A 496 39.13 -17.57 -10.96
C ARG A 496 37.96 -16.60 -10.83
N ASN A 497 38.25 -15.30 -10.84
CA ASN A 497 37.24 -14.23 -10.84
C ASN A 497 36.77 -13.97 -12.26
N VAL A 498 35.49 -14.16 -12.53
CA VAL A 498 34.85 -13.93 -13.84
C VAL A 498 33.95 -12.71 -13.72
N SER A 499 34.34 -11.61 -14.35
CA SER A 499 33.51 -10.41 -14.40
C SER A 499 32.77 -10.35 -15.74
N PHE A 500 31.48 -10.09 -15.71
CA PHE A 500 30.65 -9.93 -16.92
C PHE A 500 29.93 -8.57 -16.92
N GLU A 501 29.84 -7.97 -18.12
CA GLU A 501 29.29 -6.64 -18.28
C GLU A 501 27.78 -6.67 -18.54
N VAL A 502 27.04 -5.78 -17.84
CA VAL A 502 25.60 -5.54 -18.06
C VAL A 502 25.35 -4.11 -18.51
N THR A 503 24.19 -3.85 -19.10
CA THR A 503 23.89 -2.58 -19.78
C THR A 503 23.52 -1.42 -18.85
N ASN A 504 23.04 -1.67 -17.61
CA ASN A 504 22.66 -0.63 -16.67
C ASN A 504 22.78 -1.06 -15.20
N GLU A 505 22.83 -0.07 -14.31
CA GLU A 505 22.99 -0.25 -12.86
C GLU A 505 21.82 -1.03 -12.22
N ALA A 506 20.59 -0.85 -12.72
CA ALA A 506 19.44 -1.59 -12.22
C ALA A 506 19.51 -3.09 -12.49
N GLN A 507 20.07 -3.50 -13.64
CA GLN A 507 20.36 -4.92 -13.95
C GLN A 507 21.44 -5.47 -13.04
N LYS A 508 22.50 -4.71 -12.75
CA LYS A 508 23.56 -5.09 -11.85
C LYS A 508 23.01 -5.37 -10.45
N GLN A 509 22.31 -4.43 -9.85
CA GLN A 509 21.71 -4.59 -8.52
C GLN A 509 20.73 -5.76 -8.43
N TRP A 510 19.93 -5.98 -9.50
CA TRP A 510 18.99 -7.09 -9.53
C TRP A 510 19.69 -8.46 -9.59
N ILE A 511 20.79 -8.59 -10.34
CA ILE A 511 21.59 -9.82 -10.43
C ILE A 511 22.34 -10.06 -9.11
N GLU A 512 22.97 -9.02 -8.54
CA GLU A 512 23.73 -9.13 -7.28
C GLU A 512 22.85 -9.54 -6.09
N ASN A 513 21.63 -8.95 -5.98
CA ASN A 513 20.75 -9.20 -4.82
C ASN A 513 19.94 -10.50 -4.91
N GLY A 514 19.68 -11.05 -6.12
CA GLY A 514 18.75 -12.15 -6.27
C GLY A 514 19.24 -13.37 -7.03
N LEU A 515 20.29 -13.27 -7.86
CA LEU A 515 20.66 -14.32 -8.79
C LEU A 515 22.12 -14.76 -8.70
N LEU A 516 23.04 -13.90 -8.25
CA LEU A 516 24.48 -14.12 -8.31
C LEU A 516 24.90 -15.43 -7.61
N ARG A 517 24.42 -15.68 -6.40
CA ARG A 517 24.71 -16.91 -5.65
C ARG A 517 24.23 -18.18 -6.35
N ASN A 518 23.04 -18.12 -6.94
CA ASN A 518 22.48 -19.25 -7.68
C ASN A 518 23.27 -19.50 -8.97
N MET A 519 23.73 -18.44 -9.65
CA MET A 519 24.59 -18.54 -10.83
C MET A 519 25.94 -19.14 -10.47
N GLU A 520 26.59 -18.73 -9.38
CA GLU A 520 27.85 -19.31 -8.89
C GLU A 520 27.69 -20.80 -8.58
N THR A 521 26.63 -21.18 -7.87
CA THR A 521 26.37 -22.59 -7.53
C THR A 521 26.13 -23.44 -8.78
N SER A 522 25.33 -22.95 -9.74
CA SER A 522 25.08 -23.62 -11.01
C SER A 522 26.36 -23.73 -11.86
N PHE A 523 27.18 -22.68 -11.86
CA PHE A 523 28.41 -22.65 -12.63
C PHE A 523 29.48 -23.58 -12.04
N ALA A 524 29.62 -23.62 -10.73
CA ALA A 524 30.48 -24.59 -10.03
C ALA A 524 30.10 -26.04 -10.37
N ARG A 525 28.82 -26.34 -10.49
CA ARG A 525 28.31 -27.66 -10.90
C ARG A 525 28.62 -27.98 -12.37
N ILE A 526 28.42 -27.00 -13.27
CA ILE A 526 28.68 -27.17 -14.73
C ILE A 526 30.18 -27.34 -14.98
N LEU A 527 31.05 -26.60 -14.30
CA LEU A 527 32.49 -26.64 -14.41
C LEU A 527 33.12 -27.84 -13.68
N GLY A 528 32.44 -28.40 -12.67
CA GLY A 528 32.98 -29.41 -11.77
C GLY A 528 34.06 -28.89 -10.83
N SER A 529 34.16 -27.56 -10.65
CA SER A 529 35.11 -26.87 -9.77
C SER A 529 34.42 -25.75 -8.99
N GLY A 530 34.66 -25.68 -7.69
CA GLY A 530 34.14 -24.61 -6.81
C GLY A 530 35.02 -23.36 -6.72
N ARG A 531 36.08 -23.27 -7.57
CA ARG A 531 37.06 -22.16 -7.50
C ARG A 531 36.77 -21.06 -8.53
N VAL A 532 35.48 -20.63 -8.60
CA VAL A 532 35.06 -19.55 -9.50
C VAL A 532 34.17 -18.58 -8.76
N HIS A 533 34.47 -17.30 -8.85
CA HIS A 533 33.61 -16.21 -8.38
C HIS A 533 33.09 -15.37 -9.55
N LEU A 534 31.84 -14.95 -9.49
CA LEU A 534 31.18 -14.13 -10.50
C LEU A 534 31.06 -12.69 -10.00
N PHE A 535 31.44 -11.73 -10.86
CA PHE A 535 31.29 -10.30 -10.60
C PHE A 535 30.52 -9.62 -11.72
N VAL A 536 29.68 -8.66 -11.37
CA VAL A 536 28.88 -7.91 -12.36
C VAL A 536 29.45 -6.50 -12.50
N THR A 537 29.80 -6.11 -13.71
CA THR A 537 30.25 -4.77 -14.04
C THR A 537 29.27 -4.09 -14.99
N VAL A 538 29.15 -2.76 -14.90
CA VAL A 538 28.30 -1.99 -15.82
C VAL A 538 29.15 -1.47 -16.95
N LYS A 539 28.69 -1.68 -18.19
CA LYS A 539 29.35 -1.16 -19.39
C LYS A 539 29.33 0.37 -19.32
N GLN A 540 30.50 1.01 -19.24
CA GLN A 540 30.62 2.44 -19.41
C GLN A 540 30.27 2.75 -20.87
N VAL A 541 29.07 3.27 -21.10
CA VAL A 541 28.69 3.82 -22.41
C VAL A 541 29.39 5.16 -22.48
N GLU A 542 30.38 5.28 -23.38
CA GLU A 542 30.85 6.61 -23.83
C GLU A 542 29.60 7.38 -24.28
N GLU A 543 29.40 8.58 -23.76
CA GLU A 543 28.28 9.45 -24.09
C GLU A 543 28.22 9.62 -25.61
N SER A 544 27.40 8.82 -26.27
CA SER A 544 26.98 9.10 -27.63
C SER A 544 26.11 10.36 -27.58
N ALA A 545 26.34 11.28 -28.51
CA ALA A 545 25.65 12.56 -28.64
C ALA A 545 24.15 12.47 -28.31
N PRO A 546 23.58 13.48 -27.65
CA PRO A 546 22.20 13.44 -27.14
C PRO A 546 21.22 13.13 -28.28
N LYS A 547 20.44 12.07 -28.12
CA LYS A 547 19.37 11.74 -29.07
C LYS A 547 18.32 12.83 -29.03
N VAL A 548 18.17 13.50 -30.15
CA VAL A 548 17.23 14.58 -30.40
C VAL A 548 15.80 14.04 -30.33
N TYR A 549 15.00 14.52 -29.35
CA TYR A 549 13.63 14.03 -29.10
C TYR A 549 12.54 15.01 -29.57
N LEU A 550 12.86 16.29 -29.71
CA LEU A 550 11.90 17.30 -30.15
C LEU A 550 11.65 17.24 -31.67
N PRO A 551 10.39 17.39 -32.14
CA PRO A 551 10.08 17.34 -33.57
C PRO A 551 10.83 18.38 -34.41
N ALA A 552 11.06 19.60 -33.87
CA ALA A 552 11.80 20.66 -34.53
C ALA A 552 13.30 20.32 -34.71
N GLU A 553 13.92 19.74 -33.69
CA GLU A 553 15.32 19.33 -33.74
C GLU A 553 15.54 18.13 -34.68
N LYS A 554 14.58 17.19 -34.75
CA LYS A 554 14.58 16.09 -35.74
C LYS A 554 14.45 16.63 -37.16
N ALA A 555 13.63 17.65 -37.38
CA ALA A 555 13.51 18.29 -38.67
C ALA A 555 14.82 18.98 -39.08
N GLN A 556 15.52 19.65 -38.16
CA GLN A 556 16.84 20.26 -38.41
C GLN A 556 17.93 19.21 -38.70
N GLU A 557 17.93 18.09 -37.97
CA GLU A 557 18.87 17.00 -38.19
C GLU A 557 18.65 16.33 -39.55
N LEU A 558 17.38 16.13 -39.96
CA LEU A 558 17.03 15.63 -41.28
C LEU A 558 17.43 16.58 -42.41
N MET A 559 17.27 17.91 -42.22
CA MET A 559 17.72 18.92 -43.17
C MET A 559 19.24 18.97 -43.30
N ASN A 560 19.98 18.75 -42.20
CA ASN A 560 21.44 18.71 -42.21
C ASN A 560 22.00 17.43 -42.79
N THR A 561 21.28 16.32 -42.68
CA THR A 561 21.75 14.98 -43.13
C THR A 561 21.38 14.70 -44.60
N ASN A 562 20.31 15.33 -45.14
CA ASN A 562 19.83 15.07 -46.48
C ASN A 562 19.54 16.38 -47.26
N PRO A 563 20.39 16.73 -48.28
CA PRO A 563 20.23 17.95 -49.05
C PRO A 563 18.94 18.01 -49.88
N GLU A 564 18.29 16.91 -50.19
CA GLU A 564 17.00 16.87 -50.91
C GLU A 564 15.85 17.39 -50.00
N VAL A 565 15.91 17.07 -48.69
CA VAL A 565 14.93 17.57 -47.70
C VAL A 565 15.06 19.08 -47.53
N LEU A 566 16.28 19.59 -47.55
CA LEU A 566 16.52 21.06 -47.48
C LEU A 566 15.98 21.80 -48.71
N ASN A 567 16.07 21.21 -49.89
CA ASN A 567 15.50 21.79 -51.11
C ASN A 567 13.97 21.74 -51.08
N LEU A 568 13.38 20.64 -50.60
CA LEU A 568 11.93 20.48 -50.48
C LEU A 568 11.31 21.49 -49.50
N VAL A 569 11.99 21.75 -48.35
CA VAL A 569 11.57 22.73 -47.36
C VAL A 569 11.60 24.15 -47.95
N LYS A 570 12.63 24.48 -48.78
CA LYS A 570 12.74 25.77 -49.48
C LYS A 570 11.68 25.93 -50.55
N ASP A 571 11.43 24.88 -51.35
CA ASP A 571 10.47 24.94 -52.47
C ASP A 571 9.02 25.03 -51.99
N LEU A 572 8.70 24.46 -50.82
CA LEU A 572 7.38 24.47 -50.23
C LEU A 572 7.17 25.60 -49.20
N GLY A 573 8.19 26.39 -48.87
CA GLY A 573 8.11 27.51 -47.91
C GLY A 573 7.71 27.05 -46.50
N LEU A 574 8.15 25.87 -46.06
CA LEU A 574 7.82 25.32 -44.75
C LEU A 574 8.77 25.89 -43.69
N ASP A 575 8.23 26.42 -42.61
CA ASP A 575 8.98 26.77 -41.42
C ASP A 575 9.12 25.57 -40.50
N ALA A 576 10.33 25.25 -40.12
CA ALA A 576 10.66 24.13 -39.23
C ALA A 576 10.67 24.55 -37.74
N ASN A 577 9.77 25.46 -37.35
CA ASN A 577 9.59 25.88 -35.95
C ASN A 577 8.45 25.12 -35.26
#